data_823cd2c717faecf39b3618e423b116ce
#
_entry.id   823cd2c717faecf39b3618e423b116ce
#
_cell.length_a   1.000
_cell.length_b   1.000
_cell.length_c   1.000
_cell.angle_alpha   90.00
_cell.angle_beta   90.00
_cell.angle_gamma   90.00
#
_symmetry.space_group_name_H-M   'P 1'
#
loop_
_entity.id
_entity.type
_entity.pdbx_description
1 polymer ?
#
loop_
_entity_poly.entity_id
_entity_poly.type
_entity_poly.pdbx_seq_one_letter_code
_entity_poly.pdbx_strand_id
1 'polypeptide(L)'
;MPAPLLDYLEELNRRTFLLVEYGVESASEETLQRVNRGHTFAQAQETIRSTAARGIRVGAHMILGFPWESHADLMQQARLVASLPLTTLKLHQLQVIRGTALAREYEAAPWPMPTAEEYVSLVLEYISHLPRSLVLERFVSQSPPELVIAPRWGLKNHEFADLVKRKAAAMNRSTADS
;
A
#
# COMPACT_ATOMS: atom_id res chain seq x y z
N MET A 1 17.56 -6.19 6.65
CA MET A 1 17.42 -7.49 7.40
C MET A 1 18.80 -8.08 7.61
N PRO A 2 19.16 -8.62 8.80
CA PRO A 2 20.46 -9.24 9.05
C PRO A 2 20.69 -10.48 8.19
N ALA A 3 21.97 -10.66 7.72
CA ALA A 3 22.33 -11.78 6.85
C ALA A 3 21.99 -13.17 7.44
N PRO A 4 22.26 -13.45 8.73
CA PRO A 4 21.91 -14.76 9.31
C PRO A 4 20.42 -15.07 9.30
N LEU A 5 19.56 -14.05 9.42
CA LEU A 5 18.11 -14.24 9.33
C LEU A 5 17.70 -14.54 7.88
N LEU A 6 18.30 -13.87 6.90
CA LEU A 6 18.04 -14.16 5.48
C LEU A 6 18.50 -15.59 5.13
N ASP A 7 19.64 -16.04 5.64
CA ASP A 7 20.13 -17.40 5.42
C ASP A 7 19.16 -18.45 5.98
N TYR A 8 18.65 -18.21 7.19
CA TYR A 8 17.62 -19.06 7.79
C TYR A 8 16.32 -19.09 6.98
N LEU A 9 15.84 -17.92 6.53
CA LEU A 9 14.62 -17.84 5.73
C LEU A 9 14.81 -18.50 4.36
N GLU A 10 15.98 -18.41 3.75
CA GLU A 10 16.30 -19.12 2.51
C GLU A 10 16.21 -20.64 2.69
N GLU A 11 16.82 -21.17 3.77
CA GLU A 11 16.73 -22.60 4.07
C GLU A 11 15.29 -23.05 4.36
N LEU A 12 14.51 -22.22 5.07
CA LEU A 12 13.09 -22.48 5.29
C LEU A 12 12.30 -22.50 3.97
N ASN A 13 12.60 -21.56 3.06
CA ASN A 13 11.94 -21.43 1.74
C ASN A 13 12.18 -22.66 0.85
N ARG A 14 13.28 -23.39 1.04
CA ARG A 14 13.54 -24.66 0.33
C ARG A 14 12.62 -25.80 0.77
N ARG A 15 12.04 -25.72 1.96
CA ARG A 15 11.23 -26.78 2.60
C ARG A 15 9.75 -26.48 2.56
N THR A 16 9.36 -25.21 2.45
CA THR A 16 7.97 -24.80 2.48
C THR A 16 7.75 -23.54 1.64
N PHE A 17 6.48 -23.24 1.35
CA PHE A 17 6.12 -21.96 0.78
C PHE A 17 6.39 -20.86 1.80
N LEU A 18 7.16 -19.86 1.40
CA LEU A 18 7.45 -18.67 2.21
C LEU A 18 7.15 -17.40 1.42
N LEU A 19 6.41 -16.51 2.04
CA LEU A 19 6.20 -15.14 1.62
C LEU A 19 6.59 -14.23 2.78
N VAL A 20 7.49 -13.28 2.54
CA VAL A 20 7.88 -12.26 3.52
C VAL A 20 7.25 -10.93 3.12
N GLU A 21 6.51 -10.32 4.02
CA GLU A 21 5.84 -9.05 3.78
C GLU A 21 6.54 -7.91 4.52
N TYR A 22 6.71 -6.80 3.81
CA TYR A 22 7.33 -5.59 4.34
C TYR A 22 6.33 -4.43 4.34
N GLY A 23 6.16 -3.79 5.49
CA GLY A 23 5.47 -2.52 5.60
C GLY A 23 6.34 -1.40 5.09
N VAL A 24 6.28 -1.10 3.82
CA VAL A 24 7.01 0.03 3.20
C VAL A 24 6.33 1.34 3.52
N GLU A 25 5.02 1.35 3.45
CA GLU A 25 4.04 2.39 3.78
C GLU A 25 4.04 3.60 2.82
N SER A 26 5.19 4.19 2.51
CA SER A 26 5.35 5.25 1.53
C SER A 26 6.74 5.17 0.87
N ALA A 27 6.89 5.72 -0.33
CA ALA A 27 8.18 5.92 -0.96
C ALA A 27 8.70 7.37 -0.76
N SER A 28 7.98 8.19 -0.01
CA SER A 28 8.40 9.54 0.38
C SER A 28 9.16 9.50 1.70
N GLU A 29 10.41 9.94 1.69
CA GLU A 29 11.22 10.05 2.91
C GLU A 29 10.61 11.03 3.92
N GLU A 30 10.01 12.13 3.44
CA GLU A 30 9.31 13.09 4.28
C GLU A 30 8.13 12.42 5.01
N THR A 31 7.32 11.64 4.28
CA THR A 31 6.21 10.89 4.86
C THR A 31 6.70 9.90 5.90
N LEU A 32 7.72 9.09 5.56
CA LEU A 32 8.27 8.08 6.49
C LEU A 32 8.80 8.71 7.77
N GLN A 33 9.49 9.85 7.67
CA GLN A 33 9.96 10.60 8.83
C GLN A 33 8.79 11.15 9.66
N ARG A 34 7.80 11.77 9.01
CA ARG A 34 6.63 12.37 9.68
C ARG A 34 5.80 11.34 10.44
N VAL A 35 5.64 10.15 9.91
CA VAL A 35 4.93 9.06 10.58
C VAL A 35 5.81 8.22 11.51
N ASN A 36 7.06 8.64 11.70
CA ASN A 36 8.06 7.98 12.56
C ASN A 36 8.23 6.48 12.22
N ARG A 37 8.39 6.19 10.91
CA ARG A 37 8.42 4.79 10.42
C ARG A 37 9.69 4.02 10.84
N GLY A 38 10.78 4.72 11.22
CA GLY A 38 12.02 4.11 11.70
C GLY A 38 12.91 3.47 10.63
N HIS A 39 12.56 3.59 9.34
CA HIS A 39 13.39 3.20 8.20
C HIS A 39 13.14 4.12 6.99
N THR A 40 14.09 4.15 6.07
CA THR A 40 13.99 4.88 4.81
C THR A 40 13.42 4.00 3.69
N PHE A 41 12.92 4.62 2.63
CA PHE A 41 12.52 3.86 1.44
C PHE A 41 13.71 3.11 0.82
N ALA A 42 14.89 3.71 0.80
CA ALA A 42 16.11 3.06 0.31
C ALA A 42 16.43 1.78 1.10
N GLN A 43 16.29 1.80 2.42
CA GLN A 43 16.47 0.61 3.26
C GLN A 43 15.42 -0.47 2.98
N ALA A 44 14.17 -0.08 2.75
CA ALA A 44 13.10 -1.00 2.35
C ALA A 44 13.40 -1.64 0.98
N GLN A 45 13.83 -0.85 -0.01
CA GLN A 45 14.23 -1.35 -1.34
C GLN A 45 15.37 -2.36 -1.26
N GLU A 46 16.43 -2.05 -0.51
CA GLU A 46 17.58 -2.94 -0.34
C GLU A 46 17.15 -4.25 0.33
N THR A 47 16.32 -4.17 1.36
CA THR A 47 15.83 -5.36 2.06
C THR A 47 14.96 -6.24 1.17
N ILE A 48 14.05 -5.63 0.39
CA ILE A 48 13.19 -6.33 -0.58
C ILE A 48 14.05 -7.03 -1.64
N ARG A 49 15.03 -6.33 -2.23
CA ARG A 49 15.92 -6.90 -3.26
C ARG A 49 16.76 -8.04 -2.71
N SER A 50 17.33 -7.88 -1.52
CA SER A 50 18.16 -8.91 -0.86
C SER A 50 17.33 -10.16 -0.55
N THR A 51 16.08 -10.00 -0.14
CA THR A 51 15.17 -11.12 0.14
C THR A 51 14.77 -11.84 -1.14
N ALA A 52 14.38 -11.10 -2.17
CA ALA A 52 14.00 -11.67 -3.46
C ALA A 52 15.18 -12.37 -4.17
N ALA A 53 16.41 -11.85 -4.04
CA ALA A 53 17.62 -12.45 -4.58
C ALA A 53 17.91 -13.86 -4.03
N ARG A 54 17.33 -14.22 -2.87
CA ARG A 54 17.39 -15.57 -2.27
C ARG A 54 16.23 -16.47 -2.70
N GLY A 55 15.47 -16.08 -3.72
CA GLY A 55 14.33 -16.83 -4.23
C GLY A 55 13.11 -16.82 -3.29
N ILE A 56 13.13 -16.00 -2.24
CA ILE A 56 11.99 -15.84 -1.31
C ILE A 56 10.99 -14.87 -1.95
N ARG A 57 9.70 -15.25 -1.93
CA ARG A 57 8.63 -14.36 -2.39
C ARG A 57 8.47 -13.18 -1.45
N VAL A 58 8.26 -11.99 -2.02
CA VAL A 58 8.17 -10.75 -1.25
C VAL A 58 6.83 -10.07 -1.49
N GLY A 59 6.18 -9.69 -0.40
CA GLY A 59 5.02 -8.80 -0.39
C GLY A 59 5.39 -7.43 0.17
N ALA A 60 4.62 -6.41 -0.21
CA ALA A 60 4.76 -5.08 0.35
C ALA A 60 3.40 -4.50 0.76
N HIS A 61 3.42 -3.57 1.72
CA HIS A 61 2.27 -2.76 2.11
C HIS A 61 2.56 -1.31 1.80
N MET A 62 1.57 -0.61 1.22
CA MET A 62 1.62 0.83 0.96
C MET A 62 0.36 1.49 1.52
N ILE A 63 0.52 2.66 2.11
CA ILE A 63 -0.58 3.51 2.58
C ILE A 63 -0.76 4.64 1.56
N LEU A 64 -1.97 4.82 1.07
CA LEU A 64 -2.34 5.90 0.15
C LEU A 64 -3.23 6.93 0.83
N GLY A 65 -3.04 8.20 0.50
CA GLY A 65 -3.91 9.29 0.95
C GLY A 65 -3.38 10.08 2.14
N PHE A 66 -2.06 10.14 2.34
CA PHE A 66 -1.48 11.11 3.26
C PHE A 66 -1.77 12.53 2.76
N PRO A 67 -2.22 13.47 3.63
CA PRO A 67 -2.70 14.79 3.20
C PRO A 67 -1.60 15.71 2.67
N TRP A 68 -0.35 15.37 2.87
CA TRP A 68 0.82 16.09 2.39
C TRP A 68 1.46 15.46 1.13
N GLU A 69 0.95 14.32 0.68
CA GLU A 69 1.36 13.69 -0.59
C GLU A 69 0.43 14.15 -1.71
N SER A 70 0.98 14.75 -2.75
CA SER A 70 0.22 15.11 -3.93
C SER A 70 -0.14 13.89 -4.77
N HIS A 71 -1.09 14.06 -5.67
CA HIS A 71 -1.43 13.03 -6.65
C HIS A 71 -0.21 12.61 -7.50
N ALA A 72 0.63 13.58 -7.90
CA ALA A 72 1.85 13.29 -8.66
C ALA A 72 2.85 12.45 -7.85
N ASP A 73 2.97 12.71 -6.55
CA ASP A 73 3.83 11.93 -5.64
C ASP A 73 3.34 10.48 -5.56
N LEU A 74 2.03 10.26 -5.45
CA LEU A 74 1.45 8.92 -5.41
C LEU A 74 1.70 8.14 -6.71
N MET A 75 1.58 8.79 -7.88
CA MET A 75 1.89 8.13 -9.16
C MET A 75 3.39 7.86 -9.31
N GLN A 76 4.24 8.72 -8.78
CA GLN A 76 5.69 8.46 -8.72
C GLN A 76 6.00 7.29 -7.79
N GLN A 77 5.36 7.20 -6.62
CA GLN A 77 5.49 6.06 -5.72
C GLN A 77 5.06 4.75 -6.40
N ALA A 78 3.96 4.75 -7.16
CA ALA A 78 3.52 3.57 -7.91
C ALA A 78 4.63 3.07 -8.86
N ARG A 79 5.27 3.98 -9.60
CA ARG A 79 6.40 3.64 -10.49
C ARG A 79 7.61 3.10 -9.74
N LEU A 80 7.93 3.66 -8.58
CA LEU A 80 9.02 3.17 -7.73
C LEU A 80 8.72 1.76 -7.20
N VAL A 81 7.52 1.52 -6.72
CA VAL A 81 7.04 0.20 -6.25
C VAL A 81 7.05 -0.81 -7.39
N ALA A 82 6.64 -0.42 -8.60
CA ALA A 82 6.66 -1.26 -9.80
C ALA A 82 8.07 -1.78 -10.17
N SER A 83 9.12 -1.06 -9.76
CA SER A 83 10.52 -1.45 -10.00
C SER A 83 11.07 -2.48 -9.01
N LEU A 84 10.30 -2.81 -7.97
CA LEU A 84 10.70 -3.75 -6.94
C LEU A 84 10.31 -5.19 -7.32
N PRO A 85 11.10 -6.19 -6.94
CA PRO A 85 10.83 -7.59 -7.20
C PRO A 85 9.76 -8.15 -6.24
N LEU A 86 8.54 -7.60 -6.32
CA LEU A 86 7.42 -7.99 -5.49
C LEU A 86 6.58 -9.09 -6.14
N THR A 87 6.09 -10.00 -5.33
CA THR A 87 5.10 -11.02 -5.69
C THR A 87 3.69 -10.51 -5.39
N THR A 88 3.52 -9.85 -4.24
CA THR A 88 2.22 -9.35 -3.77
C THR A 88 2.30 -7.91 -3.30
N LEU A 89 1.18 -7.20 -3.37
CA LEU A 89 1.03 -5.85 -2.84
C LEU A 89 -0.31 -5.69 -2.13
N LYS A 90 -0.27 -5.07 -0.96
CA LYS A 90 -1.44 -4.63 -0.22
C LYS A 90 -1.46 -3.10 -0.20
N LEU A 91 -2.57 -2.54 -0.66
CA LEU A 91 -2.84 -1.12 -0.54
C LEU A 91 -3.73 -0.89 0.68
N HIS A 92 -3.45 0.17 1.40
CA HIS A 92 -4.22 0.61 2.55
C HIS A 92 -4.56 2.09 2.35
N GLN A 93 -5.84 2.44 2.57
CA GLN A 93 -6.15 3.86 2.74
C GLN A 93 -5.55 4.35 4.06
N LEU A 94 -5.13 5.60 4.08
CA LEU A 94 -4.82 6.25 5.36
C LEU A 94 -6.04 6.19 6.28
N GLN A 95 -5.83 5.76 7.52
CA GLN A 95 -6.82 5.81 8.58
C GLN A 95 -6.31 6.68 9.73
N VAL A 96 -7.14 7.61 10.15
CA VAL A 96 -6.93 8.38 11.39
C VAL A 96 -7.48 7.56 12.55
N ILE A 97 -6.58 7.00 13.35
CA ILE A 97 -6.90 6.06 14.44
C ILE A 97 -6.82 6.79 15.78
N ARG A 98 -7.86 6.68 16.59
CA ARG A 98 -7.94 7.25 17.93
C ARG A 98 -6.71 6.90 18.76
N GLY A 99 -6.20 7.89 19.51
CA GLY A 99 -5.04 7.73 20.37
C GLY A 99 -3.69 7.89 19.70
N THR A 100 -3.62 8.06 18.35
CA THR A 100 -2.37 8.30 17.63
C THR A 100 -1.99 9.78 17.58
N ALA A 101 -0.74 10.06 17.22
CA ALA A 101 -0.30 11.44 16.97
C ALA A 101 -1.08 12.05 15.82
N LEU A 102 -1.29 11.29 14.75
CA LEU A 102 -2.06 11.72 13.58
C LEU A 102 -3.51 12.07 13.92
N ALA A 103 -4.12 11.36 14.87
CA ALA A 103 -5.46 11.70 15.35
C ALA A 103 -5.51 13.07 16.03
N ARG A 104 -4.50 13.38 16.84
CA ARG A 104 -4.41 14.71 17.49
C ARG A 104 -4.20 15.83 16.47
N GLU A 105 -3.38 15.60 15.45
CA GLU A 105 -3.21 16.56 14.35
C GLU A 105 -4.53 16.78 13.59
N TYR A 106 -5.22 15.69 13.26
CA TYR A 106 -6.50 15.74 12.55
C TYR A 106 -7.60 16.44 13.36
N GLU A 107 -7.67 16.19 14.66
CA GLU A 107 -8.65 16.83 15.55
C GLU A 107 -8.37 18.33 15.72
N ALA A 108 -7.10 18.75 15.72
CA ALA A 108 -6.70 20.15 15.81
C ALA A 108 -6.93 20.94 14.50
N ALA A 109 -6.68 20.29 13.34
CA ALA A 109 -6.81 20.90 12.01
C ALA A 109 -7.27 19.82 11.00
N PRO A 110 -8.59 19.54 10.92
CA PRO A 110 -9.09 18.51 10.01
C PRO A 110 -8.78 18.83 8.55
N TRP A 111 -8.33 17.81 7.81
CA TRP A 111 -8.17 17.88 6.37
C TRP A 111 -9.18 16.99 5.65
N PRO A 112 -9.50 17.27 4.36
CA PRO A 112 -10.37 16.44 3.57
C PRO A 112 -9.83 15.01 3.45
N MET A 113 -10.68 14.03 3.74
CA MET A 113 -10.40 12.62 3.49
C MET A 113 -11.16 12.19 2.24
N PRO A 114 -10.57 11.34 1.38
CA PRO A 114 -11.24 10.89 0.18
C PRO A 114 -12.50 10.09 0.53
N THR A 115 -13.52 10.23 -0.30
CA THR A 115 -14.65 9.30 -0.34
C THR A 115 -14.19 7.94 -0.84
N ALA A 116 -14.99 6.89 -0.65
CA ALA A 116 -14.67 5.57 -1.18
C ALA A 116 -14.53 5.58 -2.72
N GLU A 117 -15.34 6.37 -3.42
CA GLU A 117 -15.31 6.48 -4.89
C GLU A 117 -14.06 7.21 -5.40
N GLU A 118 -13.63 8.28 -4.71
CA GLU A 118 -12.39 8.97 -5.02
C GLU A 118 -11.20 8.06 -4.79
N TYR A 119 -11.20 7.30 -3.69
CA TYR A 119 -10.14 6.34 -3.40
C TYR A 119 -10.13 5.17 -4.40
N VAL A 120 -11.29 4.69 -4.88
CA VAL A 120 -11.35 3.71 -5.99
C VAL A 120 -10.67 4.26 -7.24
N SER A 121 -10.90 5.54 -7.57
CA SER A 121 -10.26 6.19 -8.72
C SER A 121 -8.75 6.24 -8.57
N LEU A 122 -8.27 6.67 -7.39
CA LEU A 122 -6.86 6.72 -7.05
C LEU A 122 -6.21 5.33 -7.14
N VAL A 123 -6.86 4.29 -6.58
CA VAL A 123 -6.38 2.91 -6.63
C VAL A 123 -6.26 2.43 -8.08
N LEU A 124 -7.26 2.67 -8.92
CA LEU A 124 -7.23 2.27 -10.34
C LEU A 124 -6.07 2.92 -11.09
N GLU A 125 -5.83 4.20 -10.86
CA GLU A 125 -4.71 4.90 -11.48
C GLU A 125 -3.37 4.39 -10.93
N TYR A 126 -3.25 4.23 -9.61
CA TYR A 126 -2.04 3.67 -8.98
C TYR A 126 -1.67 2.30 -9.56
N ILE A 127 -2.63 1.38 -9.63
CA ILE A 127 -2.39 0.02 -10.16
C ILE A 127 -2.12 -0.02 -11.67
N SER A 128 -2.53 1.00 -12.43
CA SER A 128 -2.22 1.10 -13.86
C SER A 128 -0.71 1.24 -14.13
N HIS A 129 0.06 1.71 -13.15
CA HIS A 129 1.52 1.81 -13.21
C HIS A 129 2.25 0.54 -12.75
N LEU A 130 1.52 -0.45 -12.22
CA LEU A 130 2.11 -1.68 -11.68
C LEU A 130 2.21 -2.79 -12.76
N PRO A 131 3.19 -3.70 -12.65
CA PRO A 131 3.28 -4.83 -13.56
C PRO A 131 2.09 -5.79 -13.38
N ARG A 132 1.57 -6.33 -14.48
CA ARG A 132 0.42 -7.25 -14.47
C ARG A 132 0.67 -8.56 -13.71
N SER A 133 1.93 -8.90 -13.48
CA SER A 133 2.33 -10.09 -12.71
C SER A 133 2.22 -9.88 -11.19
N LEU A 134 2.07 -8.64 -10.72
CA LEU A 134 1.96 -8.33 -9.31
C LEU A 134 0.56 -8.65 -8.80
N VAL A 135 0.48 -9.50 -7.78
CA VAL A 135 -0.79 -9.90 -7.17
C VAL A 135 -1.25 -8.85 -6.16
N LEU A 136 -2.43 -8.30 -6.37
CA LEU A 136 -3.05 -7.34 -5.44
C LEU A 136 -3.93 -8.10 -4.46
N GLU A 137 -3.52 -8.16 -3.19
CA GLU A 137 -4.22 -8.93 -2.16
C GLU A 137 -5.27 -8.12 -1.40
N ARG A 138 -5.04 -6.81 -1.27
CA ARG A 138 -5.87 -5.92 -0.47
C ARG A 138 -5.85 -4.51 -1.02
N PHE A 139 -6.99 -3.81 -0.88
CA PHE A 139 -7.14 -2.41 -1.29
C PHE A 139 -7.47 -1.47 -0.13
N VAL A 140 -7.97 -1.99 0.98
CA VAL A 140 -8.35 -1.19 2.15
C VAL A 140 -7.91 -1.85 3.46
N SER A 141 -7.50 -1.04 4.41
CA SER A 141 -7.25 -1.46 5.78
C SER A 141 -8.56 -1.65 6.54
N GLN A 142 -8.55 -2.57 7.48
CA GLN A 142 -9.66 -2.80 8.41
C GLN A 142 -9.16 -2.66 9.84
N SER A 143 -9.64 -1.63 10.53
CA SER A 143 -9.43 -1.41 11.95
C SER A 143 -10.76 -1.50 12.70
N PRO A 144 -10.74 -1.75 14.00
CA PRO A 144 -11.96 -1.72 14.81
C PRO A 144 -12.72 -0.40 14.58
N PRO A 145 -14.01 -0.43 14.20
CA PRO A 145 -14.75 0.78 13.80
C PRO A 145 -14.78 1.88 14.87
N GLU A 146 -14.76 1.49 16.14
CA GLU A 146 -14.74 2.39 17.29
C GLU A 146 -13.43 3.19 17.42
N LEU A 147 -12.33 2.68 16.82
CA LEU A 147 -11.04 3.36 16.82
C LEU A 147 -10.85 4.27 15.61
N VAL A 148 -11.59 4.06 14.53
CA VAL A 148 -11.45 4.84 13.30
C VAL A 148 -12.16 6.18 13.45
N ILE A 149 -11.40 7.29 13.35
CA ILE A 149 -11.94 8.65 13.30
C ILE A 149 -12.35 8.98 11.85
N ALA A 150 -11.46 8.75 10.90
CA ALA A 150 -11.65 9.01 9.47
C ALA A 150 -10.73 8.13 8.59
N PRO A 151 -11.12 7.81 7.35
CA PRO A 151 -12.47 7.89 6.80
C PRO A 151 -13.36 6.76 7.36
N ARG A 152 -14.67 7.00 7.41
CA ARG A 152 -15.64 6.00 7.89
C ARG A 152 -16.49 5.48 6.73
N TRP A 153 -15.88 4.71 5.83
CA TRP A 153 -16.62 4.12 4.68
C TRP A 153 -17.46 2.91 5.07
N GLY A 154 -17.08 2.20 6.14
CA GLY A 154 -17.78 0.98 6.57
C GLY A 154 -17.64 -0.21 5.61
N LEU A 155 -16.78 -0.12 4.62
CA LEU A 155 -16.59 -1.13 3.59
C LEU A 155 -15.57 -2.19 4.00
N LYS A 156 -15.90 -3.45 3.77
CA LYS A 156 -14.96 -4.56 3.86
C LYS A 156 -14.10 -4.64 2.59
N ASN A 157 -12.95 -5.32 2.67
CA ASN A 157 -12.05 -5.42 1.53
C ASN A 157 -12.70 -6.03 0.27
N HIS A 158 -13.55 -7.04 0.42
CA HIS A 158 -14.24 -7.67 -0.73
C HIS A 158 -15.25 -6.69 -1.36
N GLU A 159 -15.99 -5.93 -0.57
CA GLU A 159 -16.95 -4.93 -1.06
C GLU A 159 -16.21 -3.82 -1.83
N PHE A 160 -15.08 -3.38 -1.29
CA PHE A 160 -14.23 -2.39 -1.97
C PHE A 160 -13.61 -2.95 -3.26
N ALA A 161 -13.13 -4.20 -3.25
CA ALA A 161 -12.62 -4.87 -4.45
C ALA A 161 -13.68 -4.96 -5.56
N ASP A 162 -14.94 -5.17 -5.20
CA ASP A 162 -16.05 -5.18 -6.17
C ASP A 162 -16.34 -3.79 -6.73
N LEU A 163 -16.17 -2.71 -5.95
CA LEU A 163 -16.23 -1.33 -6.46
C LEU A 163 -15.11 -1.08 -7.49
N VAL A 164 -13.88 -1.48 -7.17
CA VAL A 164 -12.72 -1.37 -8.08
C VAL A 164 -12.99 -2.10 -9.39
N LYS A 165 -13.44 -3.36 -9.33
CA LYS A 165 -13.77 -4.18 -10.52
C LYS A 165 -14.86 -3.53 -11.39
N ARG A 166 -15.96 -3.06 -10.78
CA ARG A 166 -17.06 -2.41 -11.48
C ARG A 166 -16.60 -1.15 -12.20
N LYS A 167 -15.82 -0.30 -11.54
CA LYS A 167 -15.30 0.94 -12.14
C LYS A 167 -14.32 0.65 -13.26
N ALA A 168 -13.40 -0.30 -13.09
CA ALA A 168 -12.47 -0.75 -14.14
C ALA A 168 -13.22 -1.25 -15.39
N ALA A 169 -14.26 -2.08 -15.20
CA ALA A 169 -15.08 -2.58 -16.30
C ALA A 169 -15.86 -1.47 -17.04
N ALA A 170 -16.30 -0.42 -16.32
CA ALA A 170 -16.96 0.74 -16.93
C ALA A 170 -15.97 1.57 -17.76
N MET A 171 -14.76 1.79 -17.28
CA MET A 171 -13.69 2.51 -18.00
C MET A 171 -13.32 1.79 -19.31
N ASN A 172 -13.16 0.46 -19.27
CA ASN A 172 -12.82 -0.33 -20.46
C ASN A 172 -13.92 -0.31 -21.52
N ARG A 173 -15.21 -0.21 -21.15
CA ARG A 173 -16.32 -0.06 -22.11
C ARG A 173 -16.30 1.30 -22.78
N SER A 174 -16.08 2.37 -22.01
CA SER A 174 -16.03 3.74 -22.54
C SER A 174 -14.88 3.96 -23.54
N THR A 175 -13.74 3.24 -23.36
CA THR A 175 -12.60 3.30 -24.30
C THR A 175 -12.79 2.42 -25.55
N ALA A 176 -13.71 1.45 -25.53
CA ALA A 176 -14.03 0.61 -26.68
C ALA A 176 -15.07 1.24 -27.63
N ASP A 177 -15.85 2.22 -27.13
CA ASP A 177 -16.91 2.92 -27.86
C ASP A 177 -16.44 4.27 -28.44
N SER A 178 -15.18 4.65 -28.26
CA SER A 178 -14.51 5.87 -28.76
C SER A 178 -13.46 5.56 -29.81
#